data_e7b0ecf9f46067b1def19d57c04fa618
#
_entry.id   e7b0ecf9f46067b1def19d57c04fa618
#
_cell.length_a   1.000
_cell.length_b   1.000
_cell.length_c   1.000
_cell.angle_alpha   90.00
_cell.angle_beta   90.00
_cell.angle_gamma   90.00
#
_symmetry.space_group_name_H-M   'P 1'
#
loop_
_entity.id
_entity.type
_entity.pdbx_description
1 polymer ?
#
loop_
_entity_poly.entity_id
_entity_poly.type
_entity_poly.pdbx_seq_one_letter_code
_entity_poly.pdbx_strand_id
1 'polypeptide(L)'
;MFKKILIANRGEIACRVIKTARKMGIKTVAVYSEADASARHVELADEAVCIGPAASKESYLVIDKIIAACKQTGAEAVHPGYGFLSENAEFGKQLEANGIVFIGPKVYALESMGDKIASKKLANEAKVNTIPGYNDPIDTPEQAVEIAKGIGYPVMIKASAGGGGKGLRVAFDDQEAYEGFASCKNEAKNAFGDDRVFIEKFVEEPRHIEIQVLGDSHGNVVYLNERDCSIQRRHQKVIEEAPSPFIDPATRKAMGEQAVALAKAVQYQSAGTVEFVVGKDKSFYFLEMNTRLQVEHPVTELITGLDLVEQMIRVAAGEKLSFKQEDVQLNGWSIECRINAEDPFRGFLPSTGRLVKFAPPEEVPGQVRVDTGVYEGGEISMYYDSMIAKLFRASRIRSMACSRVAPCTISLAIIES
;
A
#
# COMPACT_ATOMS: atom_id res chain seq x y z
N MET A 1 23.46 -4.40 -11.65
CA MET A 1 22.08 -4.83 -12.03
C MET A 1 21.98 -6.34 -11.84
N PHE A 2 20.85 -6.83 -11.27
CA PHE A 2 20.61 -8.24 -11.00
C PHE A 2 20.43 -9.03 -12.32
N LYS A 3 20.84 -10.29 -12.31
CA LYS A 3 20.59 -11.24 -13.41
C LYS A 3 19.27 -12.00 -13.20
N LYS A 4 18.92 -12.27 -11.94
CA LYS A 4 17.73 -13.03 -11.55
C LYS A 4 17.18 -12.52 -10.23
N ILE A 5 15.86 -12.28 -10.17
CA ILE A 5 15.14 -11.91 -8.96
C ILE A 5 14.01 -12.90 -8.65
N LEU A 6 13.75 -13.11 -7.37
CA LEU A 6 12.57 -13.85 -6.91
C LEU A 6 11.46 -12.87 -6.52
N ILE A 7 10.23 -13.21 -6.85
CA ILE A 7 9.04 -12.42 -6.50
C ILE A 7 8.32 -13.14 -5.36
N ALA A 8 8.44 -12.59 -4.14
CA ALA A 8 7.83 -13.15 -2.93
C ALA A 8 6.38 -12.71 -2.78
N ASN A 9 5.60 -12.92 -3.84
CA ASN A 9 4.18 -12.56 -3.90
C ASN A 9 3.46 -13.39 -4.95
N ARG A 10 2.15 -13.15 -5.11
CA ARG A 10 1.26 -13.85 -6.03
C ARG A 10 0.33 -12.88 -6.78
N GLY A 11 -0.49 -13.44 -7.66
CA GLY A 11 -1.58 -12.70 -8.31
C GLY A 11 -1.09 -11.57 -9.20
N GLU A 12 -1.86 -10.48 -9.25
CA GLU A 12 -1.62 -9.39 -10.19
C GLU A 12 -0.28 -8.67 -9.95
N ILE A 13 0.13 -8.50 -8.68
CA ILE A 13 1.38 -7.82 -8.39
C ILE A 13 2.60 -8.65 -8.79
N ALA A 14 2.55 -9.97 -8.65
CA ALA A 14 3.62 -10.82 -9.16
C ALA A 14 3.72 -10.73 -10.70
N CYS A 15 2.59 -10.77 -11.41
CA CYS A 15 2.55 -10.55 -12.86
C CYS A 15 3.10 -9.18 -13.26
N ARG A 16 2.76 -8.13 -12.47
CA ARG A 16 3.24 -6.76 -12.68
C ARG A 16 4.76 -6.66 -12.55
N VAL A 17 5.33 -7.25 -11.52
CA VAL A 17 6.79 -7.26 -11.30
C VAL A 17 7.50 -8.04 -12.40
N ILE A 18 6.99 -9.23 -12.77
CA ILE A 18 7.52 -10.04 -13.88
C ILE A 18 7.58 -9.25 -15.19
N LYS A 19 6.50 -8.50 -15.51
CA LYS A 19 6.42 -7.68 -16.73
C LYS A 19 7.55 -6.65 -16.82
N THR A 20 7.87 -5.97 -15.72
CA THR A 20 8.97 -4.99 -15.67
C THR A 20 10.33 -5.67 -15.66
N ALA A 21 10.54 -6.69 -14.82
CA ALA A 21 11.81 -7.41 -14.79
C ALA A 21 12.21 -7.96 -16.18
N ARG A 22 11.22 -8.51 -16.90
CA ARG A 22 11.42 -9.00 -18.28
C ARG A 22 11.84 -7.88 -19.24
N LYS A 23 11.21 -6.69 -19.15
CA LYS A 23 11.64 -5.52 -19.94
C LYS A 23 13.07 -5.09 -19.65
N MET A 24 13.52 -5.27 -18.42
CA MET A 24 14.89 -4.98 -17.98
C MET A 24 15.89 -6.10 -18.33
N GLY A 25 15.45 -7.21 -18.94
CA GLY A 25 16.29 -8.36 -19.23
C GLY A 25 16.68 -9.20 -18.01
N ILE A 26 15.93 -9.07 -16.91
CA ILE A 26 16.16 -9.78 -15.65
C ILE A 26 15.27 -11.03 -15.61
N LYS A 27 15.87 -12.18 -15.33
CA LYS A 27 15.11 -13.43 -15.13
C LYS A 27 14.33 -13.42 -13.83
N THR A 28 13.19 -14.09 -13.82
CA THR A 28 12.25 -14.08 -12.72
C THR A 28 11.99 -15.48 -12.17
N VAL A 29 11.90 -15.56 -10.85
CA VAL A 29 11.45 -16.76 -10.12
C VAL A 29 10.14 -16.42 -9.43
N ALA A 30 9.06 -17.11 -9.77
CA ALA A 30 7.83 -17.07 -9.02
C ALA A 30 7.85 -18.09 -7.88
N VAL A 31 7.31 -17.72 -6.71
CA VAL A 31 6.94 -18.69 -5.69
C VAL A 31 5.43 -18.90 -5.72
N TYR A 32 4.99 -20.12 -5.40
CA TYR A 32 3.57 -20.43 -5.39
C TYR A 32 3.21 -21.47 -4.33
N SER A 33 2.02 -21.36 -3.76
CA SER A 33 1.42 -22.41 -2.95
C SER A 33 0.76 -23.45 -3.84
N GLU A 34 0.43 -24.61 -3.29
CA GLU A 34 -0.28 -25.68 -4.03
C GLU A 34 -1.56 -25.19 -4.71
N ALA A 35 -2.30 -24.23 -4.07
CA ALA A 35 -3.49 -23.64 -4.65
C ALA A 35 -3.23 -22.72 -5.85
N ASP A 36 -2.02 -22.22 -6.00
CA ASP A 36 -1.62 -21.33 -7.09
C ASP A 36 -0.81 -22.02 -8.20
N ALA A 37 -0.75 -23.35 -8.22
CA ALA A 37 0.08 -24.09 -9.18
C ALA A 37 -0.21 -23.76 -10.66
N SER A 38 -1.46 -23.41 -10.98
CA SER A 38 -1.91 -22.97 -12.31
C SER A 38 -2.07 -21.45 -12.44
N ALA A 39 -1.62 -20.67 -11.45
CA ALA A 39 -1.80 -19.23 -11.47
C ALA A 39 -0.95 -18.54 -12.54
N ARG A 40 -1.46 -17.42 -13.08
CA ARG A 40 -0.84 -16.69 -14.20
C ARG A 40 0.60 -16.26 -13.92
N HIS A 41 0.93 -15.87 -12.69
CA HIS A 41 2.30 -15.47 -12.36
C HIS A 41 3.29 -16.63 -12.42
N VAL A 42 2.84 -17.88 -12.17
CA VAL A 42 3.64 -19.10 -12.29
C VAL A 42 3.97 -19.37 -13.76
N GLU A 43 2.95 -19.24 -14.64
CA GLU A 43 3.12 -19.40 -16.08
C GLU A 43 4.04 -18.33 -16.69
N LEU A 44 3.94 -17.09 -16.19
CA LEU A 44 4.70 -15.96 -16.73
C LEU A 44 6.17 -15.94 -16.31
N ALA A 45 6.53 -16.50 -15.18
CA ALA A 45 7.91 -16.47 -14.68
C ALA A 45 8.84 -17.39 -15.48
N ASP A 46 10.17 -17.11 -15.46
CA ASP A 46 11.16 -17.98 -16.10
C ASP A 46 11.34 -19.30 -15.33
N GLU A 47 11.22 -19.24 -14.00
CA GLU A 47 11.28 -20.39 -13.08
C GLU A 47 10.18 -20.25 -12.02
N ALA A 48 9.72 -21.35 -11.46
CA ALA A 48 8.74 -21.34 -10.38
C ALA A 48 9.06 -22.40 -9.32
N VAL A 49 8.83 -22.07 -8.03
CA VAL A 49 9.10 -22.94 -6.89
C VAL A 49 7.85 -23.05 -6.02
N CYS A 50 7.38 -24.28 -5.81
CA CYS A 50 6.30 -24.54 -4.84
C CYS A 50 6.83 -24.35 -3.41
N ILE A 51 6.17 -23.52 -2.62
CA ILE A 51 6.55 -23.19 -1.25
C ILE A 51 5.61 -23.80 -0.20
N GLY A 52 4.71 -24.70 -0.59
CA GLY A 52 3.89 -25.49 0.32
C GLY A 52 2.39 -25.31 0.18
N PRO A 53 1.63 -25.64 1.24
CA PRO A 53 0.17 -25.70 1.22
C PRO A 53 -0.50 -24.35 0.89
N ALA A 54 -1.81 -24.37 0.61
CA ALA A 54 -2.60 -23.22 0.20
C ALA A 54 -2.61 -22.07 1.23
N ALA A 55 -2.64 -22.38 2.52
CA ALA A 55 -2.68 -21.36 3.57
C ALA A 55 -1.42 -20.47 3.55
N SER A 56 -1.59 -19.14 3.52
CA SER A 56 -0.47 -18.18 3.48
C SER A 56 0.52 -18.35 4.63
N LYS A 57 0.03 -18.66 5.83
CA LYS A 57 0.87 -18.93 7.01
C LYS A 57 1.78 -20.15 6.88
N GLU A 58 1.50 -21.04 5.94
CA GLU A 58 2.25 -22.26 5.68
C GLU A 58 3.07 -22.19 4.37
N SER A 59 2.94 -21.08 3.64
CA SER A 59 3.58 -20.83 2.33
C SER A 59 4.19 -19.42 2.26
N TYR A 60 3.45 -18.43 1.75
CA TYR A 60 3.93 -17.08 1.45
C TYR A 60 4.46 -16.29 2.66
N LEU A 61 4.04 -16.61 3.89
CA LEU A 61 4.50 -15.96 5.11
C LEU A 61 5.67 -16.71 5.80
N VAL A 62 6.17 -17.79 5.21
CA VAL A 62 7.28 -18.58 5.78
C VAL A 62 8.59 -18.11 5.16
N ILE A 63 9.33 -17.30 5.90
CA ILE A 63 10.59 -16.67 5.47
C ILE A 63 11.60 -17.70 4.97
N ASP A 64 11.81 -18.78 5.72
CA ASP A 64 12.78 -19.83 5.37
C ASP A 64 12.51 -20.48 4.01
N LYS A 65 11.24 -20.62 3.62
CA LYS A 65 10.87 -21.20 2.33
C LYS A 65 11.21 -20.26 1.18
N ILE A 66 11.03 -18.95 1.37
CA ILE A 66 11.43 -17.94 0.38
C ILE A 66 12.94 -17.92 0.21
N ILE A 67 13.70 -17.95 1.32
CA ILE A 67 15.16 -17.99 1.29
C ILE A 67 15.66 -19.30 0.64
N ALA A 68 15.04 -20.43 0.95
CA ALA A 68 15.37 -21.71 0.32
C ALA A 68 15.14 -21.67 -1.21
N ALA A 69 14.01 -21.07 -1.66
CA ALA A 69 13.72 -20.88 -3.08
C ALA A 69 14.76 -19.97 -3.77
N CYS A 70 15.22 -18.90 -3.11
CA CYS A 70 16.31 -18.07 -3.62
C CYS A 70 17.61 -18.87 -3.80
N LYS A 71 18.00 -19.65 -2.79
CA LYS A 71 19.21 -20.49 -2.84
C LYS A 71 19.12 -21.56 -3.93
N GLN A 72 17.96 -22.21 -4.05
CA GLN A 72 17.70 -23.24 -5.05
C GLN A 72 17.84 -22.72 -6.48
N THR A 73 17.36 -21.50 -6.73
CA THR A 73 17.31 -20.91 -8.08
C THR A 73 18.48 -19.98 -8.39
N GLY A 74 19.25 -19.60 -7.39
CA GLY A 74 20.31 -18.60 -7.51
C GLY A 74 19.78 -17.18 -7.73
N ALA A 75 18.59 -16.85 -7.20
CA ALA A 75 18.06 -15.49 -7.23
C ALA A 75 18.90 -14.57 -6.32
N GLU A 76 19.31 -13.42 -6.85
CA GLU A 76 20.23 -12.48 -6.17
C GLU A 76 19.46 -11.48 -5.29
N ALA A 77 18.18 -11.26 -5.60
CA ALA A 77 17.33 -10.31 -4.90
C ALA A 77 15.87 -10.79 -4.85
N VAL A 78 15.12 -10.24 -3.91
CA VAL A 78 13.69 -10.54 -3.70
C VAL A 78 12.86 -9.27 -3.81
N HIS A 79 11.86 -9.27 -4.70
CA HIS A 79 10.82 -8.26 -4.74
C HIS A 79 9.60 -8.74 -3.95
N PRO A 80 9.22 -8.07 -2.85
CA PRO A 80 8.14 -8.52 -1.98
C PRO A 80 6.73 -8.16 -2.51
N GLY A 81 6.61 -7.28 -3.50
CA GLY A 81 5.33 -6.68 -3.90
C GLY A 81 4.73 -5.81 -2.80
N TYR A 82 3.48 -6.09 -2.44
CA TYR A 82 2.78 -5.51 -1.30
C TYR A 82 2.02 -6.60 -0.52
N GLY A 83 1.65 -6.34 0.74
CA GLY A 83 1.11 -7.37 1.64
C GLY A 83 2.15 -8.43 2.00
N PHE A 84 1.72 -9.58 2.51
CA PHE A 84 2.58 -10.66 2.96
C PHE A 84 3.80 -10.19 3.77
N LEU A 85 5.01 -10.38 3.26
CA LEU A 85 6.27 -10.05 3.93
C LEU A 85 6.85 -8.67 3.55
N SER A 86 6.12 -7.85 2.77
CA SER A 86 6.67 -6.61 2.21
C SER A 86 7.08 -5.56 3.26
N GLU A 87 6.44 -5.55 4.43
CA GLU A 87 6.74 -4.65 5.55
C GLU A 87 7.32 -5.40 6.77
N ASN A 88 7.77 -6.64 6.56
CA ASN A 88 8.31 -7.47 7.63
C ASN A 88 9.82 -7.22 7.80
N ALA A 89 10.20 -6.56 8.91
CA ALA A 89 11.60 -6.23 9.20
C ALA A 89 12.48 -7.49 9.38
N GLU A 90 11.93 -8.55 9.96
CA GLU A 90 12.66 -9.82 10.16
C GLU A 90 12.96 -10.47 8.81
N PHE A 91 12.05 -10.40 7.85
CA PHE A 91 12.30 -10.87 6.49
C PHE A 91 13.49 -10.12 5.84
N GLY A 92 13.52 -8.79 5.97
CA GLY A 92 14.63 -7.99 5.48
C GLY A 92 15.98 -8.40 6.11
N LYS A 93 16.01 -8.59 7.44
CA LYS A 93 17.21 -9.03 8.18
C LYS A 93 17.69 -10.41 7.72
N GLN A 94 16.77 -11.35 7.57
CA GLN A 94 17.14 -12.71 7.17
C GLN A 94 17.61 -12.80 5.73
N LEU A 95 17.04 -12.02 4.81
CA LEU A 95 17.54 -11.92 3.44
C LEU A 95 18.97 -11.36 3.43
N GLU A 96 19.23 -10.26 4.14
CA GLU A 96 20.54 -9.64 4.23
C GLU A 96 21.59 -10.60 4.83
N ALA A 97 21.24 -11.31 5.91
CA ALA A 97 22.09 -12.32 6.54
C ALA A 97 22.44 -13.49 5.59
N ASN A 98 21.61 -13.73 4.56
CA ASN A 98 21.86 -14.76 3.55
C ASN A 98 22.48 -14.21 2.25
N GLY A 99 22.87 -12.92 2.22
CA GLY A 99 23.46 -12.27 1.05
C GLY A 99 22.48 -12.04 -0.10
N ILE A 100 21.19 -11.99 0.20
CA ILE A 100 20.11 -11.76 -0.77
C ILE A 100 19.60 -10.33 -0.60
N VAL A 101 19.51 -9.58 -1.68
CA VAL A 101 19.05 -8.18 -1.63
C VAL A 101 17.53 -8.10 -1.49
N PHE A 102 17.05 -7.36 -0.50
CA PHE A 102 15.64 -6.98 -0.39
C PHE A 102 15.34 -5.79 -1.30
N ILE A 103 14.47 -5.95 -2.31
CA ILE A 103 14.04 -4.86 -3.18
C ILE A 103 12.95 -4.07 -2.45
N GLY A 104 13.39 -3.19 -1.58
CA GLY A 104 12.55 -2.43 -0.66
C GLY A 104 13.39 -1.49 0.20
N PRO A 105 12.79 -0.91 1.25
CA PRO A 105 13.52 -0.05 2.19
C PRO A 105 14.45 -0.87 3.08
N LYS A 106 15.37 -0.17 3.75
CA LYS A 106 16.22 -0.79 4.77
C LYS A 106 15.41 -1.19 6.00
N VAL A 107 15.93 -2.18 6.73
CA VAL A 107 15.30 -2.69 7.96
C VAL A 107 14.98 -1.58 8.97
N TYR A 108 15.86 -0.60 9.13
CA TYR A 108 15.64 0.55 10.01
C TYR A 108 14.34 1.31 9.68
N ALA A 109 14.06 1.55 8.39
CA ALA A 109 12.84 2.24 7.98
C ALA A 109 11.58 1.37 8.22
N LEU A 110 11.67 0.04 8.00
CA LEU A 110 10.59 -0.89 8.32
C LEU A 110 10.24 -0.87 9.81
N GLU A 111 11.24 -0.97 10.68
CA GLU A 111 11.05 -0.95 12.14
C GLU A 111 10.52 0.40 12.63
N SER A 112 11.11 1.49 12.14
CA SER A 112 10.78 2.86 12.59
C SER A 112 9.36 3.28 12.20
N MET A 113 8.87 2.84 11.05
CA MET A 113 7.54 3.21 10.54
C MET A 113 6.46 2.17 10.86
N GLY A 114 6.83 0.98 11.29
CA GLY A 114 5.89 -0.09 11.65
C GLY A 114 5.13 0.14 12.96
N ASP A 115 5.66 0.94 13.89
CA ASP A 115 4.99 1.32 15.14
C ASP A 115 4.36 2.71 14.98
N LYS A 116 3.05 2.82 15.23
CA LYS A 116 2.30 4.08 15.03
C LYS A 116 2.73 5.21 15.96
N ILE A 117 3.14 4.89 17.19
CA ILE A 117 3.61 5.91 18.16
C ILE A 117 5.01 6.38 17.77
N ALA A 118 5.90 5.43 17.47
CA ALA A 118 7.26 5.74 17.06
C ALA A 118 7.26 6.55 15.75
N SER A 119 6.47 6.13 14.75
CA SER A 119 6.37 6.84 13.46
C SER A 119 5.86 8.28 13.63
N LYS A 120 4.89 8.50 14.53
CA LYS A 120 4.37 9.84 14.82
C LYS A 120 5.40 10.72 15.54
N LYS A 121 6.19 10.15 16.47
CA LYS A 121 7.31 10.88 17.10
C LYS A 121 8.35 11.30 16.08
N LEU A 122 8.76 10.39 15.21
CA LEU A 122 9.69 10.70 14.12
C LEU A 122 9.14 11.74 13.13
N ALA A 123 7.84 11.68 12.82
CA ALA A 123 7.19 12.69 11.99
C ALA A 123 7.25 14.08 12.64
N ASN A 124 6.98 14.18 13.95
CA ASN A 124 7.10 15.43 14.69
C ASN A 124 8.56 15.95 14.68
N GLU A 125 9.55 15.10 14.92
CA GLU A 125 10.97 15.45 14.87
C GLU A 125 11.39 15.95 13.47
N ALA A 126 10.83 15.34 12.42
CA ALA A 126 11.03 15.76 11.03
C ALA A 126 10.20 17.00 10.64
N LYS A 127 9.44 17.60 11.57
CA LYS A 127 8.56 18.76 11.37
C LYS A 127 7.44 18.50 10.35
N VAL A 128 6.95 17.28 10.30
CA VAL A 128 5.77 16.90 9.55
C VAL A 128 4.54 17.20 10.40
N ASN A 129 3.51 17.78 9.80
CA ASN A 129 2.27 18.05 10.49
C ASN A 129 1.65 16.74 10.98
N THR A 130 1.47 16.61 12.29
CA THR A 130 0.77 15.47 12.88
C THR A 130 -0.57 15.94 13.43
N ILE A 131 -1.56 15.05 13.46
CA ILE A 131 -2.86 15.37 14.03
C ILE A 131 -2.65 15.81 15.49
N PRO A 132 -3.18 16.99 15.88
CA PRO A 132 -3.12 17.42 17.27
C PRO A 132 -3.67 16.36 18.19
N GLY A 133 -2.91 15.97 19.20
CA GLY A 133 -3.32 14.87 20.08
C GLY A 133 -2.30 14.62 21.18
N TYR A 134 -2.64 13.61 21.97
CA TYR A 134 -1.78 13.11 23.05
C TYR A 134 -1.20 11.77 22.63
N ASN A 135 0.13 11.72 22.53
CA ASN A 135 0.86 10.60 21.91
C ASN A 135 1.39 9.57 22.93
N ASP A 136 1.32 9.87 24.21
CA ASP A 136 1.71 8.92 25.25
C ASP A 136 0.52 8.01 25.62
N PRO A 137 0.77 6.81 26.14
CA PRO A 137 -0.31 5.94 26.62
C PRO A 137 -1.15 6.61 27.71
N ILE A 138 -2.45 6.40 27.65
CA ILE A 138 -3.42 6.94 28.60
C ILE A 138 -3.82 5.80 29.52
N ASP A 139 -3.79 6.04 30.84
CA ASP A 139 -4.02 4.99 31.82
C ASP A 139 -5.49 4.88 32.24
N THR A 140 -6.18 6.01 32.41
CA THR A 140 -7.53 6.06 32.96
C THR A 140 -8.54 6.81 32.09
N PRO A 141 -9.83 6.49 32.18
CA PRO A 141 -10.88 7.22 31.45
C PRO A 141 -10.96 8.70 31.82
N GLU A 142 -10.71 9.06 33.10
CA GLU A 142 -10.71 10.45 33.58
C GLU A 142 -9.59 11.25 32.90
N GLN A 143 -8.39 10.69 32.81
CA GLN A 143 -7.27 11.27 32.07
C GLN A 143 -7.61 11.45 30.58
N ALA A 144 -8.31 10.49 29.99
CA ALA A 144 -8.76 10.56 28.60
C ALA A 144 -9.71 11.76 28.37
N VAL A 145 -10.65 12.01 29.29
CA VAL A 145 -11.56 13.15 29.22
C VAL A 145 -10.81 14.48 29.34
N GLU A 146 -9.86 14.59 30.27
CA GLU A 146 -9.03 15.79 30.45
C GLU A 146 -8.23 16.12 29.18
N ILE A 147 -7.61 15.10 28.58
CA ILE A 147 -6.86 15.22 27.34
C ILE A 147 -7.80 15.64 26.20
N ALA A 148 -8.97 15.01 26.07
CA ALA A 148 -9.95 15.32 25.03
C ALA A 148 -10.42 16.77 25.12
N LYS A 149 -10.66 17.29 26.33
CA LYS A 149 -10.97 18.72 26.57
C LYS A 149 -9.83 19.64 26.10
N GLY A 150 -8.59 19.26 26.39
CA GLY A 150 -7.42 20.03 25.99
C GLY A 150 -7.24 20.11 24.47
N ILE A 151 -7.54 19.02 23.75
CA ILE A 151 -7.51 18.95 22.29
C ILE A 151 -8.70 19.69 21.66
N GLY A 152 -9.88 19.64 22.32
CA GLY A 152 -11.16 20.14 21.85
C GLY A 152 -11.92 19.10 21.00
N TYR A 153 -13.19 18.87 21.35
CA TYR A 153 -14.07 17.93 20.64
C TYR A 153 -14.38 18.35 19.19
N PRO A 154 -14.72 17.43 18.28
CA PRO A 154 -14.66 15.97 18.49
C PRO A 154 -13.25 15.43 18.49
N VAL A 155 -13.03 14.31 19.19
CA VAL A 155 -11.76 13.60 19.26
C VAL A 155 -11.92 12.16 18.82
N MET A 156 -10.82 11.55 18.37
CA MET A 156 -10.74 10.13 18.05
C MET A 156 -9.82 9.41 19.04
N ILE A 157 -10.35 8.36 19.63
CA ILE A 157 -9.66 7.47 20.56
C ILE A 157 -9.20 6.25 19.78
N LYS A 158 -7.92 5.91 19.84
CA LYS A 158 -7.30 4.88 19.02
C LYS A 158 -6.47 3.91 19.85
N ALA A 159 -6.57 2.62 19.54
CA ALA A 159 -5.61 1.63 20.01
C ALA A 159 -4.28 1.77 19.27
N SER A 160 -3.16 1.67 19.99
CA SER A 160 -1.80 1.76 19.40
C SER A 160 -1.54 0.62 18.41
N ALA A 161 -1.95 -0.61 18.74
CA ALA A 161 -1.79 -1.80 17.91
C ALA A 161 -2.96 -2.04 16.94
N GLY A 162 -3.93 -1.12 16.84
CA GLY A 162 -5.16 -1.29 16.06
C GLY A 162 -4.96 -1.18 14.55
N GLY A 163 -5.77 -1.93 13.80
CA GLY A 163 -5.84 -1.88 12.35
C GLY A 163 -7.21 -2.32 11.83
N GLY A 164 -7.54 -1.97 10.57
CA GLY A 164 -8.81 -2.40 9.95
C GLY A 164 -10.07 -1.85 10.62
N GLY A 165 -10.01 -0.69 11.28
CA GLY A 165 -11.16 -0.06 11.92
C GLY A 165 -11.50 -0.59 13.34
N LYS A 166 -10.72 -1.54 13.86
CA LYS A 166 -10.86 -2.03 15.25
C LYS A 166 -10.07 -1.16 16.21
N GLY A 167 -10.62 -0.97 17.43
CA GLY A 167 -9.98 -0.13 18.45
C GLY A 167 -10.04 1.36 18.11
N LEU A 168 -11.11 1.83 17.46
CA LEU A 168 -11.36 3.23 17.11
C LEU A 168 -12.72 3.66 17.69
N ARG A 169 -12.77 4.84 18.34
CA ARG A 169 -14.02 5.48 18.79
C ARG A 169 -13.92 6.99 18.57
N VAL A 170 -14.98 7.59 18.05
CA VAL A 170 -15.12 9.05 18.01
C VAL A 170 -15.91 9.48 19.24
N ALA A 171 -15.49 10.57 19.85
CA ALA A 171 -16.19 11.16 21.00
C ALA A 171 -16.45 12.66 20.74
N PHE A 172 -17.68 13.07 20.95
CA PHE A 172 -18.14 14.45 20.75
C PHE A 172 -18.27 15.21 22.09
N ASP A 173 -18.24 14.51 23.20
CA ASP A 173 -18.32 15.08 24.55
C ASP A 173 -17.56 14.23 25.59
N ASP A 174 -17.62 14.67 26.86
CA ASP A 174 -16.95 14.05 27.99
C ASP A 174 -17.41 12.61 28.24
N GLN A 175 -18.74 12.37 28.15
CA GLN A 175 -19.34 11.08 28.41
C GLN A 175 -18.87 10.06 27.35
N GLU A 176 -18.96 10.44 26.10
CA GLU A 176 -18.51 9.60 24.98
C GLU A 176 -17.01 9.34 25.03
N ALA A 177 -16.20 10.32 25.47
CA ALA A 177 -14.76 10.13 25.65
C ALA A 177 -14.46 9.12 26.75
N TYR A 178 -15.16 9.18 27.89
CA TYR A 178 -15.00 8.25 29.00
C TYR A 178 -15.36 6.81 28.59
N GLU A 179 -16.55 6.61 28.05
CA GLU A 179 -17.05 5.30 27.61
C GLU A 179 -16.24 4.72 26.43
N GLY A 180 -15.91 5.59 25.47
CA GLY A 180 -15.13 5.25 24.29
C GLY A 180 -13.73 4.78 24.64
N PHE A 181 -13.08 5.41 25.61
CA PHE A 181 -11.76 4.99 26.08
C PHE A 181 -11.80 3.58 26.70
N ALA A 182 -12.72 3.33 27.62
CA ALA A 182 -12.85 2.03 28.27
C ALA A 182 -13.13 0.91 27.26
N SER A 183 -14.04 1.17 26.31
CA SER A 183 -14.38 0.23 25.22
C SER A 183 -13.18 -0.04 24.30
N CYS A 184 -12.46 1.01 23.89
CA CYS A 184 -11.31 0.92 23.01
C CYS A 184 -10.18 0.10 23.66
N LYS A 185 -9.87 0.36 24.94
CA LYS A 185 -8.83 -0.34 25.70
C LYS A 185 -9.12 -1.84 25.83
N ASN A 186 -10.38 -2.20 26.13
CA ASN A 186 -10.82 -3.59 26.22
C ASN A 186 -10.75 -4.32 24.87
N GLU A 187 -11.20 -3.67 23.80
CA GLU A 187 -11.13 -4.23 22.44
C GLU A 187 -9.67 -4.45 21.99
N ALA A 188 -8.80 -3.47 22.26
CA ALA A 188 -7.37 -3.54 21.94
C ALA A 188 -6.67 -4.70 22.64
N LYS A 189 -6.93 -4.85 23.94
CA LYS A 189 -6.38 -5.95 24.74
C LYS A 189 -6.81 -7.32 24.21
N ASN A 190 -8.09 -7.46 23.89
CA ASN A 190 -8.65 -8.73 23.44
C ASN A 190 -8.25 -9.10 22.00
N ALA A 191 -8.15 -8.11 21.11
CA ALA A 191 -7.88 -8.34 19.70
C ALA A 191 -6.38 -8.39 19.36
N PHE A 192 -5.55 -7.62 20.09
CA PHE A 192 -4.14 -7.40 19.73
C PHE A 192 -3.15 -7.72 20.85
N GLY A 193 -3.63 -7.96 22.08
CA GLY A 193 -2.78 -8.20 23.24
C GLY A 193 -2.07 -6.94 23.78
N ASP A 194 -2.32 -5.77 23.18
CA ASP A 194 -1.75 -4.46 23.55
C ASP A 194 -2.91 -3.51 23.87
N ASP A 195 -2.98 -3.01 25.09
CA ASP A 195 -4.06 -2.15 25.58
C ASP A 195 -3.73 -0.65 25.56
N ARG A 196 -2.61 -0.26 24.94
CA ARG A 196 -2.24 1.14 24.82
C ARG A 196 -3.21 1.88 23.90
N VAL A 197 -3.71 3.00 24.41
CA VAL A 197 -4.69 3.86 23.71
C VAL A 197 -4.20 5.29 23.74
N PHE A 198 -4.42 6.02 22.67
CA PHE A 198 -4.11 7.44 22.53
C PHE A 198 -5.30 8.22 21.95
N ILE A 199 -5.28 9.54 22.05
CA ILE A 199 -6.37 10.43 21.63
C ILE A 199 -5.83 11.49 20.68
N GLU A 200 -6.58 11.73 19.60
CA GLU A 200 -6.26 12.74 18.59
C GLU A 200 -7.51 13.58 18.28
N LYS A 201 -7.30 14.77 17.72
CA LYS A 201 -8.37 15.55 17.11
C LYS A 201 -9.04 14.73 15.99
N PHE A 202 -10.36 14.68 15.99
CA PHE A 202 -11.11 14.11 14.88
C PHE A 202 -11.20 15.14 13.74
N VAL A 203 -10.77 14.75 12.55
CA VAL A 203 -10.86 15.58 11.35
C VAL A 203 -12.18 15.25 10.65
N GLU A 204 -13.06 16.24 10.53
CA GLU A 204 -14.37 16.06 9.92
C GLU A 204 -14.28 16.13 8.39
N GLU A 205 -15.14 15.38 7.69
CA GLU A 205 -15.17 15.29 6.22
C GLU A 205 -13.77 15.05 5.59
N PRO A 206 -12.98 14.12 6.10
CA PRO A 206 -11.58 13.98 5.73
C PRO A 206 -11.43 13.47 4.30
N ARG A 207 -10.41 13.99 3.61
CA ARG A 207 -9.86 13.36 2.40
C ARG A 207 -8.65 12.53 2.76
N HIS A 208 -8.56 11.36 2.16
CA HIS A 208 -7.38 10.50 2.26
C HIS A 208 -6.47 10.79 1.08
N ILE A 209 -5.43 11.56 1.33
CA ILE A 209 -4.46 11.96 0.31
C ILE A 209 -3.10 11.39 0.68
N GLU A 210 -2.42 10.85 -0.30
CA GLU A 210 -1.13 10.22 -0.07
C GLU A 210 -0.08 10.71 -1.05
N ILE A 211 1.15 10.83 -0.57
CA ILE A 211 2.30 11.28 -1.37
C ILE A 211 3.20 10.09 -1.67
N GLN A 212 3.38 9.78 -2.96
CA GLN A 212 4.39 8.81 -3.38
C GLN A 212 5.77 9.39 -3.18
N VAL A 213 6.63 8.70 -2.44
CA VAL A 213 8.06 9.02 -2.34
C VAL A 213 8.89 7.94 -3.02
N LEU A 214 10.06 8.35 -3.49
CA LEU A 214 11.08 7.46 -4.04
C LEU A 214 12.44 7.93 -3.55
N GLY A 215 13.17 7.03 -2.89
CA GLY A 215 14.51 7.31 -2.37
C GLY A 215 15.56 6.34 -2.92
N ASP A 216 16.81 6.78 -3.02
CA ASP A 216 17.95 5.91 -3.33
C ASP A 216 18.86 5.70 -2.10
N SER A 217 19.84 4.80 -2.24
CA SER A 217 20.82 4.51 -1.19
C SER A 217 21.87 5.60 -1.00
N HIS A 218 21.81 6.68 -1.79
CA HIS A 218 22.78 7.80 -1.78
C HIS A 218 22.19 9.05 -1.12
N GLY A 219 20.98 8.97 -0.57
CA GLY A 219 20.32 10.07 0.16
C GLY A 219 19.48 11.00 -0.74
N ASN A 220 19.33 10.67 -2.03
CA ASN A 220 18.39 11.40 -2.88
C ASN A 220 16.97 10.88 -2.62
N VAL A 221 16.06 11.78 -2.35
CA VAL A 221 14.63 11.47 -2.13
C VAL A 221 13.81 12.50 -2.87
N VAL A 222 12.83 12.03 -3.65
CA VAL A 222 11.86 12.85 -4.38
C VAL A 222 10.44 12.44 -4.03
N TYR A 223 9.48 13.35 -4.21
CA TYR A 223 8.05 13.01 -4.21
C TYR A 223 7.49 13.04 -5.63
N LEU A 224 6.58 12.11 -5.91
CA LEU A 224 6.01 11.89 -7.25
C LEU A 224 4.53 12.30 -7.32
N ASN A 225 4.21 13.41 -6.69
CA ASN A 225 2.86 13.95 -6.51
C ASN A 225 1.95 13.08 -5.63
N GLU A 226 0.69 13.50 -5.52
CA GLU A 226 -0.30 12.84 -4.68
C GLU A 226 -1.23 11.91 -5.45
N ARG A 227 -1.86 11.03 -4.67
CA ARG A 227 -3.05 10.27 -5.04
C ARG A 227 -4.19 10.62 -4.08
N ASP A 228 -5.40 10.68 -4.59
CA ASP A 228 -6.62 10.77 -3.80
C ASP A 228 -7.23 9.38 -3.66
N CYS A 229 -7.26 8.88 -2.45
CA CYS A 229 -7.75 7.55 -2.10
C CYS A 229 -8.98 7.64 -1.17
N SER A 230 -9.76 8.70 -1.28
CA SER A 230 -10.90 8.98 -0.40
C SER A 230 -12.10 8.07 -0.64
N ILE A 231 -12.22 7.45 -1.84
CA ILE A 231 -13.31 6.53 -2.15
C ILE A 231 -12.97 5.15 -1.60
N GLN A 232 -13.54 4.87 -0.44
CA GLN A 232 -13.26 3.64 0.32
C GLN A 232 -14.56 2.94 0.73
N ARG A 233 -14.48 1.62 0.88
CA ARG A 233 -15.52 0.80 1.49
C ARG A 233 -14.95 0.11 2.74
N ARG A 234 -15.48 0.41 3.93
CA ARG A 234 -14.98 -0.14 5.21
C ARG A 234 -13.46 0.02 5.36
N HIS A 235 -12.95 1.22 5.07
CA HIS A 235 -11.52 1.58 5.06
C HIS A 235 -10.67 0.86 4.00
N GLN A 236 -11.26 0.16 3.05
CA GLN A 236 -10.58 -0.40 1.91
C GLN A 236 -10.73 0.55 0.71
N LYS A 237 -9.62 0.98 0.13
CA LYS A 237 -9.58 1.79 -1.10
C LYS A 237 -10.24 1.01 -2.25
N VAL A 238 -11.06 1.67 -3.04
CA VAL A 238 -11.83 1.05 -4.15
C VAL A 238 -11.58 1.78 -5.47
N ILE A 239 -11.55 3.13 -5.41
CA ILE A 239 -11.24 3.98 -6.55
C ILE A 239 -10.20 4.98 -6.09
N GLU A 240 -9.13 5.10 -6.85
CA GLU A 240 -8.03 6.03 -6.62
C GLU A 240 -7.81 6.90 -7.85
N GLU A 241 -7.43 8.15 -7.63
CA GLU A 241 -7.08 9.06 -8.73
C GLU A 241 -5.80 9.84 -8.46
N ALA A 242 -5.12 10.22 -9.53
CA ALA A 242 -3.96 11.10 -9.49
C ALA A 242 -3.98 12.05 -10.69
N PRO A 243 -3.72 13.37 -10.46
CA PRO A 243 -3.65 14.01 -9.16
C PRO A 243 -5.02 14.15 -8.48
N SER A 244 -5.05 14.58 -7.21
CA SER A 244 -6.31 14.89 -6.52
C SER A 244 -6.97 16.14 -7.10
N PRO A 245 -8.28 16.12 -7.39
CA PRO A 245 -9.02 17.33 -7.79
C PRO A 245 -9.21 18.30 -6.62
N PHE A 246 -8.98 17.84 -5.40
CA PHE A 246 -9.14 18.63 -4.19
C PHE A 246 -7.87 19.41 -3.82
N ILE A 247 -6.68 18.90 -4.15
CA ILE A 247 -5.39 19.47 -3.75
C ILE A 247 -4.90 20.50 -4.78
N ASP A 248 -4.63 21.73 -4.32
CA ASP A 248 -4.00 22.76 -5.13
C ASP A 248 -2.46 22.61 -5.18
N PRO A 249 -1.79 23.30 -6.13
CA PRO A 249 -0.33 23.18 -6.28
C PRO A 249 0.48 23.57 -5.04
N ALA A 250 0.01 24.53 -4.24
CA ALA A 250 0.72 24.96 -3.03
C ALA A 250 0.63 23.89 -1.94
N THR A 251 -0.56 23.35 -1.72
CA THR A 251 -0.80 22.23 -0.78
C THR A 251 -0.02 21.00 -1.20
N ARG A 252 -0.06 20.63 -2.50
CA ARG A 252 0.73 19.51 -3.06
C ARG A 252 2.22 19.64 -2.74
N LYS A 253 2.76 20.83 -2.98
CA LYS A 253 4.18 21.11 -2.69
C LYS A 253 4.49 20.97 -1.22
N ALA A 254 3.68 21.56 -0.34
CA ALA A 254 3.88 21.49 1.11
C ALA A 254 3.81 20.05 1.63
N MET A 255 2.83 19.26 1.17
CA MET A 255 2.72 17.84 1.51
C MET A 255 3.92 17.04 1.00
N GLY A 256 4.33 17.28 -0.25
CA GLY A 256 5.48 16.62 -0.86
C GLY A 256 6.79 16.90 -0.12
N GLU A 257 7.05 18.15 0.24
CA GLU A 257 8.22 18.55 1.01
C GLU A 257 8.25 17.88 2.40
N GLN A 258 7.11 17.79 3.08
CA GLN A 258 7.01 17.10 4.37
C GLN A 258 7.19 15.58 4.22
N ALA A 259 6.64 14.98 3.16
CA ALA A 259 6.85 13.55 2.87
C ALA A 259 8.33 13.23 2.61
N VAL A 260 9.03 14.10 1.87
CA VAL A 260 10.49 13.98 1.64
C VAL A 260 11.28 14.17 2.93
N ALA A 261 10.89 15.12 3.79
CA ALA A 261 11.55 15.33 5.08
C ALA A 261 11.44 14.08 5.98
N LEU A 262 10.25 13.47 6.06
CA LEU A 262 10.07 12.23 6.82
C LEU A 262 10.89 11.08 6.23
N ALA A 263 10.84 10.89 4.91
CA ALA A 263 11.59 9.83 4.24
C ALA A 263 13.10 9.97 4.47
N LYS A 264 13.64 11.19 4.44
CA LYS A 264 15.04 11.45 4.76
C LYS A 264 15.37 11.15 6.23
N ALA A 265 14.50 11.52 7.17
CA ALA A 265 14.70 11.26 8.60
C ALA A 265 14.83 9.76 8.91
N VAL A 266 14.15 8.90 8.17
CA VAL A 266 14.23 7.43 8.31
C VAL A 266 15.18 6.78 7.30
N GLN A 267 16.00 7.57 6.60
CA GLN A 267 16.97 7.10 5.58
C GLN A 267 16.30 6.18 4.54
N TYR A 268 15.09 6.58 4.09
CA TYR A 268 14.27 5.78 3.22
C TYR A 268 14.91 5.59 1.84
N GLN A 269 14.90 4.36 1.38
CA GLN A 269 15.20 3.99 -0.01
C GLN A 269 14.05 3.18 -0.60
N SER A 270 13.97 3.07 -1.92
CA SER A 270 12.89 2.42 -2.65
C SER A 270 11.62 3.28 -2.75
N ALA A 271 10.54 2.71 -3.32
CA ALA A 271 9.24 3.34 -3.36
C ALA A 271 8.52 3.18 -2.02
N GLY A 272 7.93 4.26 -1.53
CA GLY A 272 7.12 4.29 -0.33
C GLY A 272 6.06 5.38 -0.43
N THR A 273 5.14 5.41 0.51
CA THR A 273 4.04 6.35 0.48
C THR A 273 3.78 6.93 1.86
N VAL A 274 3.66 8.27 1.92
CA VAL A 274 3.28 8.98 3.13
C VAL A 274 1.81 9.35 3.01
N GLU A 275 0.98 8.80 3.88
CA GLU A 275 -0.46 9.02 3.91
C GLU A 275 -0.83 10.18 4.83
N PHE A 276 -1.75 11.02 4.37
CA PHE A 276 -2.27 12.18 5.09
C PHE A 276 -3.79 12.18 5.15
N VAL A 277 -4.33 12.65 6.25
CA VAL A 277 -5.70 13.12 6.32
C VAL A 277 -5.73 14.62 6.03
N VAL A 278 -6.61 15.05 5.13
CA VAL A 278 -6.73 16.44 4.72
C VAL A 278 -8.12 16.95 5.03
N GLY A 279 -8.22 18.02 5.82
CA GLY A 279 -9.46 18.67 6.18
C GLY A 279 -10.04 19.52 5.03
N LYS A 280 -11.28 19.96 5.19
CA LYS A 280 -12.00 20.81 4.22
C LYS A 280 -11.29 22.15 3.94
N ASP A 281 -10.58 22.66 4.94
CA ASP A 281 -9.76 23.89 4.89
C ASP A 281 -8.37 23.65 4.28
N LYS A 282 -8.10 22.41 3.81
CA LYS A 282 -6.79 21.95 3.30
C LYS A 282 -5.68 21.87 4.34
N SER A 283 -6.01 21.97 5.64
CA SER A 283 -5.10 21.50 6.68
C SER A 283 -4.84 20.01 6.48
N PHE A 284 -3.59 19.59 6.62
CA PHE A 284 -3.22 18.20 6.39
C PHE A 284 -2.32 17.67 7.51
N TYR A 285 -2.51 16.40 7.83
CA TYR A 285 -1.85 15.75 8.95
C TYR A 285 -1.42 14.34 8.58
N PHE A 286 -0.21 13.98 8.98
CA PHE A 286 0.36 12.65 8.82
C PHE A 286 -0.50 11.57 9.48
N LEU A 287 -0.77 10.51 8.75
CA LEU A 287 -1.43 9.31 9.25
C LEU A 287 -0.42 8.18 9.48
N GLU A 288 0.22 7.75 8.41
CA GLU A 288 1.19 6.66 8.42
C GLU A 288 2.10 6.73 7.20
N MET A 289 3.20 5.97 7.23
CA MET A 289 4.05 5.74 6.08
C MET A 289 4.03 4.26 5.73
N ASN A 290 3.57 3.95 4.53
CA ASN A 290 3.66 2.60 3.98
C ASN A 290 5.03 2.39 3.36
N THR A 291 5.80 1.48 3.95
CA THR A 291 7.20 1.23 3.59
C THR A 291 7.34 0.18 2.49
N ARG A 292 6.48 0.27 1.49
CA ARG A 292 6.34 -0.66 0.37
C ARG A 292 5.74 0.00 -0.86
N LEU A 293 5.77 -0.70 -1.97
CA LEU A 293 4.92 -0.35 -3.12
C LEU A 293 3.44 -0.50 -2.73
N GLN A 294 2.59 0.41 -3.18
CA GLN A 294 1.15 0.31 -2.95
C GLN A 294 0.40 -0.27 -4.16
N VAL A 295 -0.83 -0.77 -3.91
CA VAL A 295 -1.72 -1.31 -4.95
C VAL A 295 -1.91 -0.30 -6.06
N GLU A 296 -2.17 0.95 -5.70
CA GLU A 296 -2.52 2.11 -6.53
C GLU A 296 -1.31 2.84 -7.15
N HIS A 297 -0.09 2.28 -7.06
CA HIS A 297 1.09 2.90 -7.68
C HIS A 297 0.95 3.22 -9.18
N PRO A 298 0.18 2.47 -9.98
CA PRO A 298 0.09 2.73 -11.40
C PRO A 298 -0.57 4.06 -11.78
N VAL A 299 -1.44 4.65 -10.93
CA VAL A 299 -1.97 5.99 -11.25
C VAL A 299 -0.87 7.04 -11.20
N THR A 300 0.11 6.90 -10.29
CA THR A 300 1.31 7.73 -10.26
C THR A 300 2.20 7.49 -11.47
N GLU A 301 2.39 6.23 -11.88
CA GLU A 301 3.16 5.89 -13.08
C GLU A 301 2.58 6.55 -14.33
N LEU A 302 1.26 6.52 -14.48
CA LEU A 302 0.58 7.06 -15.66
C LEU A 302 0.65 8.59 -15.77
N ILE A 303 0.71 9.33 -14.66
CA ILE A 303 0.83 10.79 -14.66
C ILE A 303 2.28 11.28 -14.68
N THR A 304 3.24 10.43 -14.29
CA THR A 304 4.66 10.82 -14.25
C THR A 304 5.49 10.22 -15.41
N GLY A 305 5.00 9.15 -16.01
CA GLY A 305 5.74 8.39 -17.03
C GLY A 305 6.83 7.48 -16.47
N LEU A 306 6.92 7.30 -15.15
CA LEU A 306 7.89 6.43 -14.49
C LEU A 306 7.34 5.01 -14.32
N ASP A 307 8.21 4.00 -14.32
CA ASP A 307 7.90 2.64 -13.87
C ASP A 307 8.49 2.46 -12.46
N LEU A 308 7.65 2.45 -11.43
CA LEU A 308 8.10 2.40 -10.03
C LEU A 308 8.75 1.06 -9.68
N VAL A 309 8.33 -0.04 -10.29
CA VAL A 309 8.97 -1.35 -10.09
C VAL A 309 10.39 -1.34 -10.68
N GLU A 310 10.58 -0.72 -11.85
CA GLU A 310 11.91 -0.52 -12.43
C GLU A 310 12.79 0.31 -11.49
N GLN A 311 12.27 1.44 -10.97
CA GLN A 311 13.01 2.29 -10.05
C GLN A 311 13.39 1.53 -8.77
N MET A 312 12.49 0.73 -8.20
CA MET A 312 12.79 -0.10 -7.03
C MET A 312 13.94 -1.08 -7.30
N ILE A 313 13.92 -1.76 -8.44
CA ILE A 313 14.98 -2.71 -8.84
C ILE A 313 16.31 -1.98 -9.03
N ARG A 314 16.32 -0.82 -9.71
CA ARG A 314 17.53 -0.01 -9.90
C ARG A 314 18.15 0.48 -8.61
N VAL A 315 17.31 1.03 -7.73
CA VAL A 315 17.74 1.50 -6.40
C VAL A 315 18.31 0.34 -5.57
N ALA A 316 17.65 -0.81 -5.55
CA ALA A 316 18.13 -2.00 -4.85
C ALA A 316 19.45 -2.53 -5.42
N ALA A 317 19.71 -2.32 -6.72
CA ALA A 317 21.00 -2.62 -7.37
C ALA A 317 22.09 -1.56 -7.09
N GLY A 318 21.80 -0.53 -6.28
CA GLY A 318 22.76 0.52 -5.89
C GLY A 318 22.82 1.70 -6.84
N GLU A 319 21.93 1.79 -7.83
CA GLU A 319 21.88 2.93 -8.75
C GLU A 319 21.33 4.18 -8.05
N LYS A 320 21.85 5.36 -8.43
CA LYS A 320 21.27 6.64 -8.04
C LYS A 320 20.02 6.93 -8.87
N LEU A 321 19.09 7.71 -8.30
CA LEU A 321 18.00 8.27 -9.09
C LEU A 321 18.57 9.04 -10.30
N SER A 322 18.06 8.75 -11.49
CA SER A 322 18.50 9.40 -12.73
C SER A 322 17.84 10.76 -13.00
N PHE A 323 16.98 11.22 -12.09
CA PHE A 323 16.23 12.46 -12.18
C PHE A 323 16.14 13.12 -10.79
N LYS A 324 15.84 14.42 -10.76
CA LYS A 324 15.67 15.24 -9.57
C LYS A 324 14.20 15.64 -9.42
N GLN A 325 13.87 16.35 -8.32
CA GLN A 325 12.52 16.82 -8.07
C GLN A 325 11.97 17.71 -9.17
N GLU A 326 12.79 18.57 -9.72
CA GLU A 326 12.40 19.49 -10.82
C GLU A 326 12.09 18.77 -12.14
N ASP A 327 12.54 17.54 -12.31
CA ASP A 327 12.30 16.73 -13.51
C ASP A 327 10.98 15.95 -13.44
N VAL A 328 10.38 15.87 -12.23
CA VAL A 328 9.13 15.13 -12.02
C VAL A 328 7.98 15.84 -12.73
N GLN A 329 7.43 15.18 -13.73
CA GLN A 329 6.31 15.69 -14.50
C GLN A 329 4.97 15.31 -13.87
N LEU A 330 3.94 16.13 -14.16
CA LEU A 330 2.54 15.84 -13.87
C LEU A 330 1.75 15.99 -15.17
N ASN A 331 1.46 14.85 -15.83
CA ASN A 331 0.86 14.81 -17.16
C ASN A 331 -0.54 14.22 -17.10
N GLY A 332 -1.55 15.10 -17.12
CA GLY A 332 -2.95 14.69 -17.18
C GLY A 332 -3.50 14.14 -15.86
N TRP A 333 -4.42 13.21 -15.97
CA TRP A 333 -5.13 12.52 -14.89
C TRP A 333 -5.17 11.03 -15.13
N SER A 334 -5.07 10.24 -14.06
CA SER A 334 -5.30 8.81 -14.08
C SER A 334 -6.27 8.39 -12.97
N ILE A 335 -7.13 7.44 -13.26
CA ILE A 335 -8.07 6.84 -12.31
C ILE A 335 -7.87 5.33 -12.34
N GLU A 336 -7.82 4.74 -11.16
CA GLU A 336 -7.83 3.29 -10.92
C GLU A 336 -9.19 2.88 -10.37
N CYS A 337 -9.66 1.71 -10.83
CA CYS A 337 -10.74 0.96 -10.19
C CYS A 337 -10.23 -0.43 -9.83
N ARG A 338 -10.37 -0.81 -8.57
CA ARG A 338 -10.11 -2.19 -8.13
C ARG A 338 -11.30 -3.08 -8.50
N ILE A 339 -11.01 -4.22 -9.08
CA ILE A 339 -12.01 -5.22 -9.46
C ILE A 339 -11.88 -6.39 -8.49
N ASN A 340 -12.91 -6.57 -7.68
CA ASN A 340 -12.96 -7.61 -6.66
C ASN A 340 -14.00 -8.68 -7.03
N ALA A 341 -13.64 -9.93 -6.81
CA ALA A 341 -14.55 -11.07 -6.89
C ALA A 341 -15.41 -11.12 -5.62
N GLU A 342 -16.42 -10.26 -5.55
CA GLU A 342 -17.31 -10.07 -4.40
C GLU A 342 -18.75 -9.88 -4.85
N ASP A 343 -19.69 -10.41 -4.09
CA ASP A 343 -21.13 -10.31 -4.38
C ASP A 343 -21.77 -9.13 -3.60
N PRO A 344 -22.14 -8.03 -4.26
CA PRO A 344 -22.75 -6.88 -3.59
C PRO A 344 -24.13 -7.16 -3.00
N PHE A 345 -24.85 -8.15 -3.53
CA PHE A 345 -26.18 -8.54 -3.02
C PHE A 345 -26.10 -9.41 -1.76
N ARG A 346 -24.93 -10.00 -1.49
CA ARG A 346 -24.64 -10.78 -0.28
C ARG A 346 -23.71 -10.05 0.69
N GLY A 347 -23.76 -8.73 0.72
CA GLY A 347 -22.93 -7.91 1.60
C GLY A 347 -21.45 -7.92 1.27
N PHE A 348 -21.10 -8.10 -0.02
CA PHE A 348 -19.73 -8.18 -0.53
C PHE A 348 -18.94 -9.37 0.01
N LEU A 349 -19.61 -10.51 0.18
CA LEU A 349 -18.90 -11.76 0.44
C LEU A 349 -18.03 -12.13 -0.76
N PRO A 350 -16.83 -12.69 -0.54
CA PRO A 350 -16.00 -13.18 -1.63
C PRO A 350 -16.75 -14.21 -2.48
N SER A 351 -16.67 -14.04 -3.80
CA SER A 351 -17.17 -15.00 -4.79
C SER A 351 -15.99 -15.83 -5.29
N THR A 352 -15.98 -17.09 -4.91
CA THR A 352 -14.94 -18.06 -5.28
C THR A 352 -15.47 -19.01 -6.34
N GLY A 353 -14.57 -19.65 -7.09
CA GLY A 353 -14.92 -20.59 -8.13
C GLY A 353 -14.31 -20.26 -9.48
N ARG A 354 -14.84 -20.88 -10.54
CA ARG A 354 -14.32 -20.72 -11.89
C ARG A 354 -14.70 -19.39 -12.50
N LEU A 355 -13.73 -18.68 -13.05
CA LEU A 355 -13.92 -17.45 -13.81
C LEU A 355 -14.36 -17.79 -15.24
N VAL A 356 -15.69 -17.88 -15.48
CA VAL A 356 -16.28 -18.40 -16.73
C VAL A 356 -16.03 -17.44 -17.88
N LYS A 357 -16.05 -16.14 -17.59
CA LYS A 357 -15.80 -15.09 -18.57
C LYS A 357 -14.95 -14.00 -17.96
N PHE A 358 -13.90 -13.63 -18.69
CA PHE A 358 -13.04 -12.51 -18.32
C PHE A 358 -12.68 -11.73 -19.59
N ALA A 359 -13.29 -10.57 -19.76
CA ALA A 359 -13.13 -9.73 -20.95
C ALA A 359 -12.66 -8.32 -20.56
N PRO A 360 -11.37 -8.15 -20.19
CA PRO A 360 -10.83 -6.84 -19.91
C PRO A 360 -10.81 -5.97 -21.19
N PRO A 361 -10.88 -4.63 -21.08
CA PRO A 361 -10.70 -3.77 -22.22
C PRO A 361 -9.31 -3.92 -22.82
N GLU A 362 -9.19 -3.63 -24.11
CA GLU A 362 -7.90 -3.59 -24.79
C GLU A 362 -6.99 -2.51 -24.17
N GLU A 363 -5.76 -2.89 -23.86
CA GLU A 363 -4.76 -1.94 -23.34
C GLU A 363 -4.33 -0.95 -24.43
N VAL A 364 -4.34 0.32 -24.09
CA VAL A 364 -3.86 1.41 -24.96
C VAL A 364 -2.74 2.14 -24.22
N PRO A 365 -1.51 2.12 -24.70
CA PRO A 365 -0.37 2.73 -24.02
C PRO A 365 -0.65 4.17 -23.57
N GLY A 366 -0.42 4.47 -22.30
CA GLY A 366 -0.67 5.78 -21.71
C GLY A 366 -2.14 6.17 -21.57
N GLN A 367 -3.10 5.31 -21.88
CA GLN A 367 -4.52 5.60 -21.76
C GLN A 367 -5.33 4.53 -21.01
N VAL A 368 -5.17 3.26 -21.39
CA VAL A 368 -5.86 2.12 -20.75
C VAL A 368 -4.83 1.10 -20.36
N ARG A 369 -4.89 0.69 -19.10
CA ARG A 369 -4.03 -0.37 -18.56
C ARG A 369 -4.87 -1.30 -17.71
N VAL A 370 -4.56 -2.60 -17.74
CA VAL A 370 -5.17 -3.62 -16.89
C VAL A 370 -4.07 -4.45 -16.25
N ASP A 371 -3.94 -4.34 -14.93
CA ASP A 371 -3.08 -5.23 -14.17
C ASP A 371 -3.96 -6.36 -13.60
N THR A 372 -3.66 -7.61 -13.96
CA THR A 372 -4.46 -8.77 -13.53
C THR A 372 -3.59 -10.00 -13.28
N GLY A 373 -4.00 -10.78 -12.29
CA GLY A 373 -3.41 -12.08 -11.97
C GLY A 373 -4.27 -13.27 -12.38
N VAL A 374 -5.42 -13.02 -13.03
CA VAL A 374 -6.38 -14.04 -13.44
C VAL A 374 -6.54 -14.11 -14.96
N TYR A 375 -7.18 -15.15 -15.45
CA TYR A 375 -7.51 -15.36 -16.85
C TYR A 375 -8.85 -16.11 -16.96
N GLU A 376 -9.47 -16.04 -18.11
CA GLU A 376 -10.72 -16.76 -18.40
C GLU A 376 -10.50 -18.27 -18.27
N GLY A 377 -11.37 -18.94 -17.53
CA GLY A 377 -11.25 -20.35 -17.19
C GLY A 377 -10.44 -20.66 -15.94
N GLY A 378 -9.71 -19.67 -15.39
CA GLY A 378 -8.97 -19.78 -14.13
C GLY A 378 -9.91 -19.85 -12.92
N GLU A 379 -9.35 -20.21 -11.77
CA GLU A 379 -10.08 -20.33 -10.51
C GLU A 379 -9.79 -19.16 -9.57
N ILE A 380 -10.84 -18.60 -8.93
CA ILE A 380 -10.75 -17.65 -7.85
C ILE A 380 -10.67 -18.41 -6.54
N SER A 381 -9.50 -18.40 -5.93
CA SER A 381 -9.23 -19.15 -4.71
C SER A 381 -9.90 -18.54 -3.47
N MET A 382 -10.39 -19.37 -2.57
CA MET A 382 -10.93 -18.98 -1.27
C MET A 382 -9.85 -18.61 -0.23
N TYR A 383 -8.60 -18.86 -0.53
CA TYR A 383 -7.48 -18.68 0.43
C TYR A 383 -6.87 -17.28 0.43
N TYR A 384 -7.18 -16.45 -0.57
CA TYR A 384 -6.49 -15.18 -0.79
C TYR A 384 -7.48 -14.03 -1.01
N ASP A 385 -6.94 -12.83 -1.15
CA ASP A 385 -7.71 -11.61 -1.39
C ASP A 385 -8.59 -11.73 -2.66
N SER A 386 -9.76 -11.13 -2.60
CA SER A 386 -10.76 -11.15 -3.67
C SER A 386 -10.41 -10.26 -4.86
N MET A 387 -9.37 -9.41 -4.77
CA MET A 387 -8.98 -8.53 -5.86
C MET A 387 -8.36 -9.32 -7.03
N ILE A 388 -9.03 -9.29 -8.18
CA ILE A 388 -8.64 -10.06 -9.37
C ILE A 388 -7.98 -9.21 -10.45
N ALA A 389 -8.28 -7.93 -10.48
CA ALA A 389 -7.70 -7.00 -11.45
C ALA A 389 -7.78 -5.55 -10.95
N LYS A 390 -6.99 -4.70 -11.59
CA LYS A 390 -7.05 -3.24 -11.49
C LYS A 390 -7.17 -2.67 -12.88
N LEU A 391 -8.15 -1.80 -13.09
CA LEU A 391 -8.38 -1.09 -14.34
C LEU A 391 -7.97 0.36 -14.19
N PHE A 392 -7.13 0.83 -15.10
CA PHE A 392 -6.64 2.21 -15.12
C PHE A 392 -7.10 2.92 -16.38
N ARG A 393 -7.52 4.16 -16.19
CA ARG A 393 -7.79 5.08 -17.29
C ARG A 393 -7.03 6.38 -17.09
N ALA A 394 -6.21 6.75 -18.07
CA ALA A 394 -5.52 8.02 -18.10
C ALA A 394 -5.99 8.90 -19.25
N SER A 395 -6.00 10.22 -19.04
CA SER A 395 -6.34 11.21 -20.03
C SER A 395 -5.70 12.56 -19.68
N ARG A 396 -5.58 13.45 -20.66
CA ARG A 396 -5.17 14.84 -20.40
C ARG A 396 -6.17 15.63 -19.56
N ILE A 397 -7.43 15.22 -19.55
CA ILE A 397 -8.53 15.91 -18.87
C ILE A 397 -9.23 14.91 -17.94
N ARG A 398 -9.44 15.29 -16.67
CA ARG A 398 -10.05 14.44 -15.63
C ARG A 398 -11.42 13.89 -16.04
N SER A 399 -12.31 14.73 -16.58
CA SER A 399 -13.64 14.28 -16.99
C SER A 399 -13.61 13.18 -18.05
N MET A 400 -12.62 13.18 -18.93
CA MET A 400 -12.44 12.12 -19.93
C MET A 400 -11.87 10.82 -19.30
N ALA A 401 -11.03 10.92 -18.27
CA ALA A 401 -10.61 9.75 -17.50
C ALA A 401 -11.82 9.13 -16.80
N CYS A 402 -12.62 9.93 -16.06
CA CYS A 402 -13.80 9.47 -15.34
C CYS A 402 -14.90 8.87 -16.24
N SER A 403 -15.28 9.55 -17.32
CA SER A 403 -16.42 9.15 -18.15
C SER A 403 -16.26 7.82 -18.89
N ARG A 404 -15.03 7.34 -19.03
CA ARG A 404 -14.72 6.13 -19.76
C ARG A 404 -14.33 4.94 -18.87
N VAL A 405 -14.25 5.13 -17.55
CA VAL A 405 -13.99 4.05 -16.59
C VAL A 405 -15.25 3.20 -16.37
N ALA A 406 -16.38 3.84 -16.13
CA ALA A 406 -17.63 3.15 -15.82
C ALA A 406 -18.08 2.12 -16.89
N PRO A 407 -18.05 2.41 -18.20
CA PRO A 407 -18.41 1.40 -19.22
C PRO A 407 -17.45 0.20 -19.27
N CYS A 408 -16.18 0.38 -18.87
CA CYS A 408 -15.17 -0.68 -18.93
C CYS A 408 -15.27 -1.66 -17.76
N THR A 409 -15.88 -1.24 -16.62
CA THR A 409 -15.97 -2.09 -15.41
C THR A 409 -17.17 -3.04 -15.42
N ILE A 410 -18.23 -2.74 -16.18
CA ILE A 410 -19.52 -3.46 -16.11
C ILE A 410 -19.48 -4.88 -16.71
N SER A 411 -18.47 -5.22 -17.50
CA SER A 411 -18.46 -6.51 -18.25
C SER A 411 -17.21 -7.36 -17.98
N LEU A 412 -16.47 -7.09 -16.90
CA LEU A 412 -15.13 -7.65 -16.74
C LEU A 412 -15.09 -9.13 -16.36
N ALA A 413 -16.01 -9.62 -15.55
CA ALA A 413 -15.93 -11.00 -15.05
C ALA A 413 -17.29 -11.59 -14.69
N ILE A 414 -17.47 -12.86 -14.98
CA ILE A 414 -18.59 -13.71 -14.50
C ILE A 414 -17.95 -14.93 -13.82
N ILE A 415 -18.35 -15.18 -12.58
CA ILE A 415 -17.87 -16.29 -11.76
C ILE A 415 -19.03 -17.27 -11.62
N GLU A 416 -18.77 -18.54 -11.90
CA GLU A 416 -19.69 -19.65 -11.64
C GLU A 416 -19.45 -20.12 -10.20
N SER A 417 -20.48 -19.99 -9.35
CA SER A 417 -20.45 -20.39 -7.93
C SER A 417 -20.89 -21.82 -7.72
#